data_a972abe0d9104192597cb10f957a4a8c
#
_entry.id   a972abe0d9104192597cb10f957a4a8c
#
_cell.length_a   1.000
_cell.length_b   1.000
_cell.length_c   1.000
_cell.angle_alpha   90.00
_cell.angle_beta   90.00
_cell.angle_gamma   90.00
#
_symmetry.space_group_name_H-M   'P 1'
#
loop_
_entity.id
_entity.type
_entity.pdbx_description
1 polymer ?
#
loop_
_entity_poly.entity_id
_entity_poly.type
_entity_poly.pdbx_seq_one_letter_code
_entity_poly.pdbx_strand_id
1 'polypeptide(L)'
;FIDYVTPLMREAFLAPTLMETFGRHGPEDDPHWNADNIYCHYINVRPGLIRVDADEVTYPAHIILRTKLERALIADDLSLRELPLAWSDGMWELLGLRPNDHSDGCLQDIHWFDGAWGYFPSYTLGAITAAQLFDAALKSDSSILPAIGEGNFKPLYEWLGKNIHQHGSLYETPELIEKATGTCLDPQIFIRHLKQRYLQ
;
A
#
# COMPACT_ATOMS: atom_id res chain seq x y z
N PHE A 1 -7.82 -8.95 3.45
CA PHE A 1 -7.76 -8.29 4.78
C PHE A 1 -8.95 -7.33 4.95
N ILE A 2 -9.10 -6.32 4.10
CA ILE A 2 -10.20 -5.34 4.19
C ILE A 2 -11.57 -6.04 4.19
N ASP A 3 -11.79 -7.03 3.35
CA ASP A 3 -13.05 -7.80 3.26
C ASP A 3 -13.49 -8.41 4.60
N TYR A 4 -12.51 -8.80 5.43
CA TYR A 4 -12.76 -9.40 6.75
C TYR A 4 -12.85 -8.37 7.87
N VAL A 5 -12.11 -7.27 7.76
CA VAL A 5 -12.02 -6.25 8.81
C VAL A 5 -13.13 -5.21 8.70
N THR A 6 -13.65 -4.96 7.48
CA THR A 6 -14.67 -3.93 7.26
C THR A 6 -15.93 -4.11 8.09
N PRO A 7 -16.55 -5.32 8.19
CA PRO A 7 -17.71 -5.53 9.06
C PRO A 7 -17.38 -5.25 10.53
N LEU A 8 -16.21 -5.73 11.00
CA LEU A 8 -15.76 -5.49 12.37
C LEU A 8 -15.54 -4.00 12.65
N MET A 9 -14.90 -3.27 11.73
CA MET A 9 -14.68 -1.83 11.87
C MET A 9 -16.01 -1.07 11.92
N ARG A 10 -16.96 -1.45 11.08
CA ARG A 10 -18.29 -0.86 11.07
C ARG A 10 -18.96 -1.00 12.43
N GLU A 11 -19.02 -2.23 12.96
CA GLU A 11 -19.78 -2.54 14.19
C GLU A 11 -19.07 -2.05 15.46
N ALA A 12 -17.75 -2.26 15.54
CA ALA A 12 -17.01 -1.97 16.77
C ALA A 12 -16.51 -0.52 16.88
N PHE A 13 -16.23 0.14 15.76
CA PHE A 13 -15.58 1.45 15.76
C PHE A 13 -16.40 2.54 15.09
N LEU A 14 -16.89 2.33 13.88
CA LEU A 14 -17.58 3.41 13.14
C LEU A 14 -18.94 3.73 13.72
N ALA A 15 -19.73 2.72 14.08
CA ALA A 15 -21.07 2.95 14.62
C ALA A 15 -21.05 3.79 15.91
N PRO A 16 -20.28 3.43 16.96
CA PRO A 16 -20.19 4.22 18.18
C PRO A 16 -19.69 5.65 17.92
N THR A 17 -18.63 5.79 17.10
CA THR A 17 -18.03 7.10 16.81
C THR A 17 -18.98 8.02 16.05
N LEU A 18 -19.74 7.47 15.09
CA LEU A 18 -20.74 8.26 14.34
C LEU A 18 -21.91 8.68 15.23
N MET A 19 -22.36 7.83 16.12
CA MET A 19 -23.39 8.17 17.11
C MET A 19 -22.94 9.32 18.02
N GLU A 20 -21.71 9.25 18.53
CA GLU A 20 -21.13 10.27 19.40
C GLU A 20 -20.91 11.60 18.65
N THR A 21 -20.37 11.53 17.42
CA THR A 21 -19.95 12.73 16.68
C THR A 21 -21.12 13.44 15.97
N PHE A 22 -22.06 12.68 15.42
CA PHE A 22 -23.10 13.21 14.53
C PHE A 22 -24.52 13.07 15.08
N GLY A 23 -24.72 12.42 16.25
CA GLY A 23 -26.03 12.21 16.84
C GLY A 23 -27.00 11.44 15.92
N ARG A 24 -26.49 10.68 14.97
CA ARG A 24 -27.28 9.88 14.03
C ARG A 24 -27.46 8.47 14.55
N HIS A 25 -28.59 7.88 14.22
CA HIS A 25 -28.81 6.44 14.43
C HIS A 25 -27.67 5.65 13.77
N GLY A 26 -27.26 4.54 14.39
CA GLY A 26 -26.11 3.76 13.96
C GLY A 26 -26.23 3.25 12.52
N PRO A 27 -25.16 2.62 11.99
CA PRO A 27 -25.14 2.11 10.62
C PRO A 27 -26.22 1.08 10.30
N GLU A 28 -26.86 0.51 11.32
CA GLU A 28 -28.00 -0.41 11.14
C GLU A 28 -29.18 0.22 10.43
N ASP A 29 -29.37 1.53 10.61
CA ASP A 29 -30.49 2.29 10.05
C ASP A 29 -30.10 3.11 8.80
N ASP A 30 -28.80 3.25 8.49
CA ASP A 30 -28.33 4.00 7.33
C ASP A 30 -27.61 3.08 6.33
N PRO A 31 -28.23 2.75 5.18
CA PRO A 31 -27.67 1.87 4.18
C PRO A 31 -26.33 2.38 3.59
N HIS A 32 -26.00 3.66 3.76
CA HIS A 32 -24.70 4.21 3.30
C HIS A 32 -23.52 3.69 4.11
N TRP A 33 -23.75 3.17 5.32
CA TRP A 33 -22.71 2.65 6.21
C TRP A 33 -22.68 1.12 6.30
N ASN A 34 -23.32 0.43 5.35
CA ASN A 34 -23.20 -1.03 5.28
C ASN A 34 -21.77 -1.47 4.88
N ALA A 35 -21.44 -2.73 5.13
CA ALA A 35 -20.11 -3.28 4.85
C ALA A 35 -19.71 -3.15 3.37
N ASP A 36 -20.67 -3.34 2.45
CA ASP A 36 -20.41 -3.28 1.01
C ASP A 36 -20.04 -1.86 0.55
N ASN A 37 -20.73 -0.82 1.05
CA ASN A 37 -20.39 0.56 0.73
C ASN A 37 -19.06 0.97 1.32
N ILE A 38 -18.76 0.56 2.55
CA ILE A 38 -17.46 0.82 3.16
C ILE A 38 -16.37 0.11 2.36
N TYR A 39 -16.58 -1.14 1.96
CA TYR A 39 -15.65 -1.89 1.12
C TYR A 39 -15.41 -1.19 -0.22
N CYS A 40 -16.49 -0.81 -0.94
CA CYS A 40 -16.38 -0.06 -2.19
C CYS A 40 -15.60 1.26 -2.03
N HIS A 41 -15.71 1.91 -0.88
CA HIS A 41 -14.94 3.12 -0.58
C HIS A 41 -13.43 2.82 -0.44
N TYR A 42 -13.07 1.73 0.22
CA TYR A 42 -11.68 1.30 0.38
C TYR A 42 -11.04 0.79 -0.91
N ILE A 43 -11.81 0.18 -1.83
CA ILE A 43 -11.28 -0.30 -3.12
C ILE A 43 -11.45 0.72 -4.25
N ASN A 44 -11.77 1.98 -3.94
CA ASN A 44 -11.88 3.03 -4.94
C ASN A 44 -10.50 3.36 -5.51
N VAL A 45 -10.33 3.18 -6.82
CA VAL A 45 -9.09 3.50 -7.54
C VAL A 45 -9.27 4.81 -8.28
N ARG A 46 -8.47 5.81 -7.93
CA ARG A 46 -8.51 7.12 -8.58
C ARG A 46 -7.11 7.70 -8.70
N PRO A 47 -6.55 7.77 -9.92
CA PRO A 47 -5.27 8.44 -10.13
C PRO A 47 -5.28 9.87 -9.59
N GLY A 48 -4.24 10.21 -8.85
CA GLY A 48 -4.07 11.53 -8.24
C GLY A 48 -2.65 12.06 -8.46
N LEU A 49 -2.45 13.35 -8.21
CA LEU A 49 -1.12 13.99 -8.35
C LEU A 49 -0.22 13.69 -7.16
N ILE A 50 -0.79 13.54 -5.97
CA ILE A 50 -0.06 13.47 -4.70
C ILE A 50 0.16 12.01 -4.32
N ARG A 51 1.42 11.62 -4.15
CA ARG A 51 1.82 10.24 -3.81
C ARG A 51 1.23 9.74 -2.51
N VAL A 52 1.23 10.56 -1.46
CA VAL A 52 0.77 10.12 -0.14
C VAL A 52 -0.74 9.85 -0.08
N ASP A 53 -1.50 10.39 -1.02
CA ASP A 53 -2.95 10.21 -1.16
C ASP A 53 -3.30 9.11 -2.18
N ALA A 54 -2.29 8.51 -2.83
CA ALA A 54 -2.50 7.51 -3.88
C ALA A 54 -3.02 6.20 -3.29
N ASP A 55 -3.99 5.60 -4.01
CA ASP A 55 -4.51 4.27 -3.70
C ASP A 55 -3.48 3.16 -3.98
N GLU A 56 -3.77 1.95 -3.51
CA GLU A 56 -2.86 0.79 -3.60
C GLU A 56 -2.48 0.43 -5.05
N VAL A 57 -3.35 0.70 -6.03
CA VAL A 57 -3.12 0.38 -7.45
C VAL A 57 -2.23 1.42 -8.11
N THR A 58 -2.46 2.71 -7.84
CA THR A 58 -1.75 3.82 -8.48
C THR A 58 -0.45 4.20 -7.76
N TYR A 59 -0.31 3.87 -6.48
CA TYR A 59 0.89 4.16 -5.69
C TYR A 59 2.21 3.67 -6.32
N PRO A 60 2.31 2.43 -6.85
CA PRO A 60 3.53 1.96 -7.51
C PRO A 60 3.97 2.82 -8.70
N ALA A 61 3.03 3.42 -9.44
CA ALA A 61 3.36 4.30 -10.56
C ALA A 61 4.12 5.55 -10.09
N HIS A 62 3.71 6.13 -8.95
CA HIS A 62 4.43 7.24 -8.34
C HIS A 62 5.86 6.86 -7.92
N ILE A 63 6.06 5.65 -7.41
CA ILE A 63 7.39 5.16 -7.00
C ILE A 63 8.26 4.88 -8.23
N ILE A 64 7.70 4.27 -9.27
CA ILE A 64 8.41 4.01 -10.54
C ILE A 64 8.92 5.32 -11.15
N LEU A 65 8.07 6.35 -11.21
CA LEU A 65 8.46 7.66 -11.73
C LEU A 65 9.66 8.23 -10.95
N ARG A 66 9.53 8.31 -9.62
CA ARG A 66 10.59 8.85 -8.76
C ARG A 66 11.89 8.10 -8.89
N THR A 67 11.82 6.78 -8.93
CA THR A 67 13.00 5.93 -9.11
C THR A 67 13.68 6.14 -10.46
N LYS A 68 12.91 6.28 -11.54
CA LYS A 68 13.45 6.59 -12.89
C LYS A 68 14.16 7.93 -12.90
N LEU A 69 13.50 8.98 -12.38
CA LEU A 69 14.05 10.33 -12.34
C LEU A 69 15.27 10.44 -11.44
N GLU A 70 15.25 9.84 -10.26
CA GLU A 70 16.37 9.81 -9.34
C GLU A 70 17.61 9.15 -9.98
N ARG A 71 17.42 8.01 -10.63
CA ARG A 71 18.52 7.35 -11.36
C ARG A 71 19.10 8.23 -12.47
N ALA A 72 18.24 8.91 -13.23
CA ALA A 72 18.68 9.81 -14.28
C ALA A 72 19.44 11.03 -13.72
N LEU A 73 18.99 11.59 -12.59
CA LEU A 73 19.70 12.69 -11.90
C LEU A 73 21.09 12.26 -11.40
N ILE A 74 21.18 11.07 -10.78
CA ILE A 74 22.46 10.54 -10.26
C ILE A 74 23.41 10.17 -11.40
N ALA A 75 22.89 9.69 -12.55
CA ALA A 75 23.69 9.35 -13.72
C ALA A 75 24.10 10.57 -14.57
N ASP A 76 23.65 11.77 -14.20
CA ASP A 76 23.84 13.02 -14.97
C ASP A 76 23.17 12.99 -16.35
N ASP A 77 22.19 12.10 -16.54
CA ASP A 77 21.37 11.99 -17.75
C ASP A 77 20.20 12.99 -17.76
N LEU A 78 19.89 13.59 -16.62
CA LEU A 78 18.84 14.58 -16.43
C LEU A 78 19.35 15.74 -15.56
N SER A 79 19.24 16.95 -16.05
CA SER A 79 19.57 18.13 -15.25
C SER A 79 18.41 18.52 -14.33
N LEU A 80 18.73 19.22 -13.22
CA LEU A 80 17.72 19.74 -12.28
C LEU A 80 16.76 20.74 -12.96
N ARG A 81 17.20 21.43 -14.03
CA ARG A 81 16.36 22.35 -14.80
C ARG A 81 15.29 21.61 -15.59
N GLU A 82 15.58 20.42 -16.06
CA GLU A 82 14.67 19.58 -16.86
C GLU A 82 13.75 18.74 -15.99
N LEU A 83 14.07 18.57 -14.70
CA LEU A 83 13.31 17.72 -13.78
C LEU A 83 11.80 18.02 -13.75
N PRO A 84 11.31 19.29 -13.70
CA PRO A 84 9.87 19.56 -13.67
C PRO A 84 9.15 19.07 -14.93
N LEU A 85 9.77 19.20 -16.10
CA LEU A 85 9.19 18.73 -17.37
C LEU A 85 9.18 17.20 -17.42
N ALA A 86 10.32 16.57 -17.11
CA ALA A 86 10.44 15.10 -17.05
C ALA A 86 9.46 14.47 -16.06
N TRP A 87 9.22 15.14 -14.92
CA TRP A 87 8.20 14.74 -13.97
C TRP A 87 6.79 14.80 -14.57
N SER A 88 6.43 15.93 -15.19
CA SER A 88 5.11 16.12 -15.79
C SER A 88 4.84 15.11 -16.91
N ASP A 89 5.83 14.82 -17.75
CA ASP A 89 5.71 13.83 -18.82
C ASP A 89 5.59 12.41 -18.27
N GLY A 90 6.35 12.06 -17.26
CA GLY A 90 6.25 10.76 -16.60
C GLY A 90 4.93 10.56 -15.85
N MET A 91 4.39 11.59 -15.21
CA MET A 91 3.04 11.54 -14.60
C MET A 91 1.97 11.32 -15.67
N TRP A 92 2.09 12.00 -16.80
CA TRP A 92 1.18 11.81 -17.93
C TRP A 92 1.26 10.40 -18.51
N GLU A 93 2.48 9.87 -18.70
CA GLU A 93 2.68 8.51 -19.22
C GLU A 93 2.07 7.44 -18.31
N LEU A 94 2.26 7.58 -16.98
CA LEU A 94 1.89 6.55 -16.02
C LEU A 94 0.45 6.67 -15.50
N LEU A 95 -0.04 7.89 -15.32
CA LEU A 95 -1.31 8.17 -14.63
C LEU A 95 -2.29 9.04 -15.43
N GLY A 96 -1.88 9.54 -16.60
CA GLY A 96 -2.72 10.42 -17.44
C GLY A 96 -2.95 11.81 -16.83
N LEU A 97 -2.09 12.25 -15.90
CA LEU A 97 -2.22 13.51 -15.17
C LEU A 97 -0.99 14.40 -15.35
N ARG A 98 -1.19 15.71 -15.35
CA ARG A 98 -0.10 16.69 -15.35
C ARG A 98 -0.25 17.64 -14.16
N PRO A 99 0.79 17.84 -13.35
CA PRO A 99 0.74 18.85 -12.29
C PRO A 99 0.71 20.27 -12.88
N ASN A 100 -0.05 21.16 -12.25
CA ASN A 100 -0.12 22.57 -12.65
C ASN A 100 1.05 23.41 -12.10
N ASP A 101 1.64 22.96 -11.01
CA ASP A 101 2.77 23.60 -10.36
C ASP A 101 3.76 22.58 -9.79
N HIS A 102 4.85 23.06 -9.21
CA HIS A 102 5.91 22.20 -8.70
C HIS A 102 5.59 21.60 -7.34
N SER A 103 4.68 22.19 -6.57
CA SER A 103 4.25 21.66 -5.27
C SER A 103 3.41 20.40 -5.44
N ASP A 104 2.61 20.32 -6.49
CA ASP A 104 1.90 19.11 -6.89
C ASP A 104 2.76 18.17 -7.74
N GLY A 105 3.93 18.64 -8.16
CA GLY A 105 4.90 17.93 -8.98
C GLY A 105 6.14 17.49 -8.22
N CYS A 106 7.31 17.83 -8.78
CA CYS A 106 8.60 17.33 -8.31
C CYS A 106 9.04 17.84 -6.93
N LEU A 107 8.36 18.83 -6.34
CA LEU A 107 8.65 19.35 -5.01
C LEU A 107 7.70 18.82 -3.92
N GLN A 108 6.82 17.88 -4.23
CA GLN A 108 5.84 17.38 -3.24
C GLN A 108 6.45 16.50 -2.14
N ASP A 109 7.63 15.93 -2.37
CA ASP A 109 8.30 15.00 -1.43
C ASP A 109 9.55 15.61 -0.83
N ILE A 110 9.81 15.34 0.44
CA ILE A 110 11.00 15.83 1.16
C ILE A 110 12.26 14.99 0.91
N HIS A 111 12.14 13.78 0.40
CA HIS A 111 13.20 12.76 0.39
C HIS A 111 14.53 13.24 -0.19
N TRP A 112 14.53 13.86 -1.36
CA TRP A 112 15.75 14.33 -1.99
C TRP A 112 16.39 15.51 -1.24
N PHE A 113 15.56 16.38 -0.63
CA PHE A 113 16.03 17.50 0.19
C PHE A 113 16.64 17.03 1.51
N ASP A 114 16.16 15.91 2.05
CA ASP A 114 16.67 15.26 3.26
C ASP A 114 17.89 14.34 2.97
N GLY A 115 18.30 14.20 1.72
CA GLY A 115 19.38 13.31 1.32
C GLY A 115 19.01 11.83 1.27
N ALA A 116 17.73 11.48 1.29
CA ALA A 116 17.23 10.09 1.24
C ALA A 116 17.20 9.55 -0.20
N TRP A 117 18.32 9.60 -0.89
CA TRP A 117 18.53 9.04 -2.22
C TRP A 117 18.47 7.51 -2.18
N GLY A 118 17.82 6.89 -3.18
CA GLY A 118 17.61 5.44 -3.24
C GLY A 118 16.49 4.92 -2.34
N TYR A 119 15.77 5.78 -1.64
CA TYR A 119 14.75 5.37 -0.67
C TYR A 119 13.40 5.00 -1.30
N PHE A 120 12.97 5.69 -2.35
CA PHE A 120 11.65 5.50 -2.96
C PHE A 120 11.30 4.04 -3.32
N PRO A 121 12.20 3.22 -3.87
CA PRO A 121 11.89 1.82 -4.16
C PRO A 121 11.40 1.03 -2.96
N SER A 122 11.85 1.35 -1.74
CA SER A 122 11.51 0.64 -0.51
C SER A 122 10.00 0.59 -0.25
N TYR A 123 9.25 1.60 -0.66
CA TYR A 123 7.79 1.64 -0.49
C TYR A 123 7.08 0.53 -1.28
N THR A 124 7.33 0.44 -2.58
CA THR A 124 6.71 -0.61 -3.41
C THR A 124 7.27 -1.99 -3.10
N LEU A 125 8.58 -2.10 -2.83
CA LEU A 125 9.18 -3.36 -2.37
C LEU A 125 8.56 -3.82 -1.06
N GLY A 126 8.27 -2.90 -0.13
CA GLY A 126 7.55 -3.18 1.11
C GLY A 126 6.14 -3.72 0.86
N ALA A 127 5.37 -3.11 -0.06
CA ALA A 127 4.04 -3.58 -0.42
C ALA A 127 4.07 -4.99 -1.05
N ILE A 128 5.02 -5.25 -1.97
CA ILE A 128 5.23 -6.57 -2.56
C ILE A 128 5.57 -7.60 -1.48
N THR A 129 6.49 -7.25 -0.58
CA THR A 129 6.88 -8.11 0.54
C THR A 129 5.70 -8.42 1.46
N ALA A 130 4.91 -7.42 1.82
CA ALA A 130 3.73 -7.59 2.67
C ALA A 130 2.71 -8.55 2.04
N ALA A 131 2.42 -8.41 0.75
CA ALA A 131 1.53 -9.31 0.03
C ALA A 131 2.06 -10.75 0.01
N GLN A 132 3.38 -10.92 -0.22
CA GLN A 132 4.00 -12.24 -0.25
C GLN A 132 4.03 -12.91 1.13
N LEU A 133 4.35 -12.18 2.18
CA LEU A 133 4.32 -12.70 3.55
C LEU A 133 2.90 -13.10 3.96
N PHE A 134 1.91 -12.30 3.62
CA PHE A 134 0.51 -12.61 3.92
C PHE A 134 0.03 -13.84 3.16
N ASP A 135 0.32 -13.95 1.86
CA ASP A 135 0.02 -15.15 1.04
C ASP A 135 0.66 -16.41 1.64
N ALA A 136 1.92 -16.33 2.09
CA ALA A 136 2.61 -17.46 2.72
C ALA A 136 1.99 -17.81 4.10
N ALA A 137 1.63 -16.82 4.90
CA ALA A 137 0.97 -17.03 6.18
C ALA A 137 -0.36 -17.77 6.00
N LEU A 138 -1.21 -17.32 5.06
CA LEU A 138 -2.50 -17.96 4.76
C LEU A 138 -2.36 -19.39 4.24
N LYS A 139 -1.32 -19.68 3.46
CA LYS A 139 -1.03 -21.05 2.99
C LYS A 139 -0.57 -21.97 4.10
N SER A 140 0.11 -21.42 5.11
CA SER A 140 0.62 -22.20 6.24
C SER A 140 -0.42 -22.46 7.33
N ASP A 141 -1.39 -21.55 7.49
CA ASP A 141 -2.43 -21.63 8.52
C ASP A 141 -3.76 -21.03 8.02
N SER A 142 -4.71 -21.90 7.68
CA SER A 142 -6.03 -21.53 7.19
C SER A 142 -6.93 -20.87 8.26
N SER A 143 -6.53 -20.88 9.54
CA SER A 143 -7.28 -20.23 10.61
C SER A 143 -7.09 -18.72 10.67
N ILE A 144 -6.05 -18.19 10.01
CA ILE A 144 -5.67 -16.76 10.06
C ILE A 144 -6.82 -15.87 9.56
N LEU A 145 -7.39 -16.13 8.37
CA LEU A 145 -8.47 -15.28 7.83
C LEU A 145 -9.74 -15.30 8.69
N PRO A 146 -10.27 -16.48 9.10
CA PRO A 146 -11.41 -16.52 10.02
C PRO A 146 -11.16 -15.76 11.32
N ALA A 147 -9.98 -15.94 11.92
CA ALA A 147 -9.61 -15.23 13.15
C ALA A 147 -9.58 -13.71 12.96
N ILE A 148 -9.03 -13.21 11.84
CA ILE A 148 -9.03 -11.78 11.51
C ILE A 148 -10.48 -11.26 11.38
N GLY A 149 -11.39 -12.04 10.77
CA GLY A 149 -12.81 -11.70 10.67
C GLY A 149 -13.51 -11.55 12.03
N GLU A 150 -13.01 -12.24 13.06
CA GLU A 150 -13.45 -12.13 14.45
C GLU A 150 -12.68 -11.07 15.27
N GLY A 151 -11.78 -10.30 14.62
CA GLY A 151 -10.92 -9.32 15.29
C GLY A 151 -9.74 -9.95 16.06
N ASN A 152 -9.49 -11.24 15.88
CA ASN A 152 -8.38 -11.95 16.50
C ASN A 152 -7.17 -12.00 15.55
N PHE A 153 -6.20 -11.11 15.74
CA PHE A 153 -4.96 -11.04 14.95
C PHE A 153 -3.84 -11.94 15.48
N LYS A 154 -4.06 -12.66 16.57
CA LYS A 154 -3.02 -13.44 17.23
C LYS A 154 -2.37 -14.50 16.32
N PRO A 155 -3.12 -15.30 15.53
CA PRO A 155 -2.49 -16.29 14.64
C PRO A 155 -1.54 -15.65 13.62
N LEU A 156 -1.92 -14.54 12.99
CA LEU A 156 -1.05 -13.80 12.06
C LEU A 156 0.18 -13.22 12.78
N TYR A 157 -0.01 -12.64 13.95
CA TYR A 157 1.08 -12.09 14.76
C TYR A 157 2.10 -13.17 15.18
N GLU A 158 1.63 -14.34 15.60
CA GLU A 158 2.49 -15.47 15.96
C GLU A 158 3.27 -16.00 14.75
N TRP A 159 2.62 -16.07 13.58
CA TRP A 159 3.30 -16.46 12.34
C TRP A 159 4.40 -15.46 11.96
N LEU A 160 4.11 -14.16 11.97
CA LEU A 160 5.10 -13.10 11.70
C LEU A 160 6.21 -13.10 12.75
N GLY A 161 5.87 -13.30 14.03
CA GLY A 161 6.82 -13.41 15.11
C GLY A 161 7.86 -14.50 14.85
N LYS A 162 7.37 -15.70 14.52
CA LYS A 162 8.21 -16.87 14.28
C LYS A 162 9.05 -16.75 13.00
N ASN A 163 8.47 -16.28 11.92
CA ASN A 163 9.13 -16.34 10.59
C ASN A 163 9.91 -15.07 10.23
N ILE A 164 9.62 -13.93 10.90
CA ILE A 164 10.25 -12.64 10.62
C ILE A 164 10.88 -12.02 11.87
N HIS A 165 10.05 -11.66 12.87
CA HIS A 165 10.50 -10.76 13.93
C HIS A 165 11.56 -11.38 14.85
N GLN A 166 11.50 -12.67 15.14
CA GLN A 166 12.46 -13.37 16.00
C GLN A 166 13.86 -13.46 15.38
N HIS A 167 13.97 -13.28 14.08
CA HIS A 167 15.26 -13.29 13.38
C HIS A 167 16.01 -11.95 13.49
N GLY A 168 15.30 -10.85 13.77
CA GLY A 168 15.91 -9.52 13.83
C GLY A 168 16.68 -9.20 12.54
N SER A 169 17.96 -8.85 12.68
CA SER A 169 18.88 -8.57 11.56
C SER A 169 19.88 -9.72 11.30
N LEU A 170 19.49 -10.96 11.62
CA LEU A 170 20.37 -12.14 11.42
C LEU A 170 20.58 -12.47 9.94
N TYR A 171 19.58 -12.21 9.11
CA TYR A 171 19.59 -12.49 7.68
C TYR A 171 19.46 -11.20 6.88
N GLU A 172 20.07 -11.17 5.69
CA GLU A 172 19.77 -10.15 4.70
C GLU A 172 18.30 -10.26 4.25
N THR A 173 17.68 -9.12 3.87
CA THR A 173 16.25 -9.08 3.53
C THR A 173 15.82 -10.11 2.49
N PRO A 174 16.54 -10.33 1.36
CA PRO A 174 16.16 -11.34 0.38
C PRO A 174 16.17 -12.76 0.96
N GLU A 175 17.18 -13.07 1.77
CA GLU A 175 17.30 -14.39 2.41
C GLU A 175 16.18 -14.62 3.44
N LEU A 176 15.84 -13.60 4.23
CA LEU A 176 14.75 -13.67 5.20
C LEU A 176 13.40 -13.91 4.52
N ILE A 177 13.13 -13.21 3.41
CA ILE A 177 11.90 -13.40 2.62
C ILE A 177 11.83 -14.82 2.08
N GLU A 178 12.91 -15.32 1.50
CA GLU A 178 12.96 -16.68 0.94
C GLU A 178 12.76 -17.75 2.03
N LYS A 179 13.38 -17.59 3.20
CA LYS A 179 13.17 -18.48 4.35
C LYS A 179 11.72 -18.46 4.86
N ALA A 180 11.10 -17.32 4.91
CA ALA A 180 9.74 -17.17 5.43
C ALA A 180 8.66 -17.63 4.44
N THR A 181 8.90 -17.49 3.13
CA THR A 181 7.87 -17.70 2.09
C THR A 181 8.16 -18.85 1.15
N GLY A 182 9.38 -19.40 1.18
CA GLY A 182 9.85 -20.48 0.29
C GLY A 182 10.28 -20.02 -1.10
N THR A 183 10.20 -18.72 -1.41
CA THR A 183 10.59 -18.14 -2.71
C THR A 183 11.25 -16.77 -2.53
N CYS A 184 12.10 -16.38 -3.47
CA CYS A 184 12.56 -14.99 -3.57
C CYS A 184 11.38 -14.04 -3.73
N LEU A 185 11.62 -12.74 -3.54
CA LEU A 185 10.60 -11.71 -3.72
C LEU A 185 9.98 -11.78 -5.13
N ASP A 186 8.67 -12.02 -5.20
CA ASP A 186 7.93 -12.21 -6.45
C ASP A 186 6.83 -11.15 -6.62
N PRO A 187 7.02 -10.16 -7.52
CA PRO A 187 6.01 -9.15 -7.81
C PRO A 187 4.68 -9.71 -8.33
N GLN A 188 4.68 -10.94 -8.90
CA GLN A 188 3.44 -11.54 -9.42
C GLN A 188 2.44 -11.86 -8.30
N ILE A 189 2.91 -12.07 -7.07
CA ILE A 189 2.04 -12.27 -5.91
C ILE A 189 1.27 -10.98 -5.61
N PHE A 190 1.95 -9.83 -5.63
CA PHE A 190 1.30 -8.53 -5.45
C PHE A 190 0.34 -8.21 -6.60
N ILE A 191 0.72 -8.45 -7.85
CA ILE A 191 -0.17 -8.27 -9.01
C ILE A 191 -1.42 -9.16 -8.89
N ARG A 192 -1.27 -10.39 -8.44
CA ARG A 192 -2.41 -11.28 -8.20
C ARG A 192 -3.32 -10.74 -7.09
N HIS A 193 -2.74 -10.25 -5.99
CA HIS A 193 -3.46 -9.60 -4.90
C HIS A 193 -4.29 -8.40 -5.42
N LEU A 194 -3.69 -7.50 -6.20
CA LEU A 194 -4.39 -6.36 -6.79
C LEU A 194 -5.54 -6.81 -7.70
N LYS A 195 -5.30 -7.80 -8.58
CA LYS A 195 -6.36 -8.33 -9.46
C LYS A 195 -7.52 -8.93 -8.68
N GLN A 196 -7.23 -9.69 -7.64
CA GLN A 196 -8.25 -10.30 -6.79
C GLN A 196 -9.09 -9.27 -6.04
N ARG A 197 -8.50 -8.15 -5.65
CA ARG A 197 -9.19 -7.09 -4.89
C ARG A 197 -9.99 -6.15 -5.78
N TYR A 198 -9.44 -5.74 -6.92
CA TYR A 198 -9.95 -4.61 -7.71
C TYR A 198 -10.65 -5.01 -9.01
N LEU A 199 -10.52 -6.26 -9.47
CA LEU A 199 -11.11 -6.75 -10.73
C LEU A 199 -12.14 -7.86 -10.52
N GLN A 200 -12.83 -7.86 -9.36
CA GLN A 200 -13.93 -8.80 -9.07
C GLN A 200 -15.21 -8.39 -9.78
#